data_cd2c7a4f81701b2bb1fe886b08cc5e48
#
_entry.id   cd2c7a4f81701b2bb1fe886b08cc5e48
#
_cell.length_a   1.000
_cell.length_b   1.000
_cell.length_c   1.000
_cell.angle_alpha   90.00
_cell.angle_beta   90.00
_cell.angle_gamma   90.00
#
_symmetry.space_group_name_H-M   'P 1'
#
loop_
_entity.id
_entity.type
_entity.pdbx_description
1 polymer ?
#
loop_
_entity_poly.entity_id
_entity_poly.type
_entity_poly.pdbx_seq_one_letter_code
_entity_poly.pdbx_strand_id
1 'polypeptide(L)'
;MSASADQIIGVLLAGGLARRMGGGDKPLRRVAGRPLLDHVIERMRPQVAGLVLNANGDPARFAAYGLPVVADSVPDFAGPLAGVLAGLDWTAANRADCPLIVSVPTDAPFLPADLVSRMAHAMTADGADLACAASGGQAHPVIGLWPVRLRDALRGALVDEGVRKVDVWTARFRLAVVPFSDDPVDPFFNANRPGDLDEAARLLAASGTP
;
A
#
# COMPACT_ATOMS: atom_id res chain seq x y z
N MET A 1 12.28 20.28 -3.10
CA MET A 1 13.14 19.07 -3.18
C MET A 1 12.22 17.87 -3.01
N SER A 2 12.32 16.88 -3.90
CA SER A 2 11.55 15.63 -3.77
C SER A 2 12.05 14.87 -2.54
N ALA A 3 11.13 14.25 -1.78
CA ALA A 3 11.51 13.39 -0.67
C ALA A 3 12.29 12.18 -1.19
N SER A 4 13.38 11.83 -0.51
CA SER A 4 14.18 10.66 -0.87
C SER A 4 13.63 9.38 -0.21
N ALA A 5 14.04 8.21 -0.69
CA ALA A 5 13.56 6.90 -0.22
C ALA A 5 13.74 6.72 1.30
N ASP A 6 14.80 7.28 1.88
CA ASP A 6 15.13 7.25 3.32
C ASP A 6 14.23 8.14 4.19
N GLN A 7 13.31 8.89 3.59
CA GLN A 7 12.33 9.75 4.26
C GLN A 7 10.88 9.26 4.09
N ILE A 8 10.68 8.05 3.58
CA ILE A 8 9.35 7.49 3.31
C ILE A 8 9.22 6.13 3.97
N ILE A 9 8.14 5.90 4.72
CA ILE A 9 7.81 4.59 5.29
C ILE A 9 6.81 3.87 4.37
N GLY A 10 7.08 2.61 4.06
CA GLY A 10 6.15 1.74 3.34
C GLY A 10 5.13 1.10 4.30
N VAL A 11 3.85 1.29 4.01
CA VAL A 11 2.73 0.70 4.76
C VAL A 11 2.09 -0.40 3.91
N LEU A 12 2.28 -1.64 4.33
CA LEU A 12 1.73 -2.82 3.67
C LEU A 12 0.33 -3.10 4.22
N LEU A 13 -0.70 -2.85 3.42
CA LEU A 13 -2.10 -2.99 3.82
C LEU A 13 -2.54 -4.47 3.70
N ALA A 14 -2.53 -5.19 4.83
CA ALA A 14 -2.91 -6.59 4.93
C ALA A 14 -4.34 -6.79 5.48
N GLY A 15 -5.11 -5.73 5.62
CA GLY A 15 -6.43 -5.70 6.29
C GLY A 15 -7.60 -6.35 5.55
N GLY A 16 -7.40 -7.09 4.47
CA GLY A 16 -8.46 -7.76 3.72
C GLY A 16 -8.79 -9.14 4.29
N LEU A 17 -10.03 -9.32 4.80
CA LEU A 17 -10.56 -10.65 5.11
C LEU A 17 -10.71 -11.43 3.79
N ALA A 18 -10.00 -12.54 3.63
CA ALA A 18 -10.05 -13.41 2.43
C ALA A 18 -11.39 -14.17 2.29
N ARG A 19 -12.53 -13.50 2.57
CA ARG A 19 -13.87 -14.12 2.54
C ARG A 19 -14.19 -14.80 1.22
N ARG A 20 -13.77 -14.21 0.09
CA ARG A 20 -13.99 -14.72 -1.27
C ARG A 20 -13.01 -15.82 -1.68
N MET A 21 -11.95 -16.04 -0.90
CA MET A 21 -10.89 -17.01 -1.17
C MET A 21 -10.89 -18.19 -0.18
N GLY A 22 -12.03 -18.47 0.47
CA GLY A 22 -12.15 -19.59 1.42
C GLY A 22 -11.61 -19.32 2.81
N GLY A 23 -11.41 -18.05 3.20
CA GLY A 23 -10.90 -17.67 4.51
C GLY A 23 -9.36 -17.67 4.60
N GLY A 24 -8.83 -17.39 5.80
CA GLY A 24 -7.39 -17.28 6.08
C GLY A 24 -6.79 -15.92 5.69
N ASP A 25 -5.49 -15.80 5.88
CA ASP A 25 -4.75 -14.56 5.60
C ASP A 25 -4.39 -14.47 4.12
N LYS A 26 -5.02 -13.54 3.40
CA LYS A 26 -4.74 -13.29 1.98
C LYS A 26 -3.25 -13.03 1.70
N PRO A 27 -2.52 -12.22 2.50
CA PRO A 27 -1.10 -11.97 2.32
C PRO A 27 -0.22 -13.23 2.35
N LEU A 28 -0.65 -14.27 3.06
CA LEU A 28 0.08 -15.54 3.20
C LEU A 28 -0.26 -16.57 2.12
N ARG A 29 -1.19 -16.27 1.20
CA ARG A 29 -1.47 -17.12 0.03
C ARG A 29 -0.26 -17.17 -0.89
N ARG A 30 0.01 -18.35 -1.45
CA ARG A 30 1.21 -18.59 -2.25
C ARG A 30 0.96 -18.32 -3.73
N VAL A 31 1.91 -17.64 -4.35
CA VAL A 31 2.03 -17.46 -5.80
C VAL A 31 3.45 -17.87 -6.19
N ALA A 32 3.61 -18.70 -7.18
CA ALA A 32 4.92 -19.26 -7.58
C ALA A 32 5.72 -19.85 -6.38
N GLY A 33 5.02 -20.54 -5.45
CA GLY A 33 5.63 -21.18 -4.28
C GLY A 33 5.93 -20.25 -3.09
N ARG A 34 5.80 -18.93 -3.23
CA ARG A 34 6.10 -17.92 -2.19
C ARG A 34 4.82 -17.17 -1.76
N PRO A 35 4.68 -16.73 -0.49
CA PRO A 35 3.59 -15.86 -0.07
C PRO A 35 3.50 -14.59 -0.92
N LEU A 36 2.30 -14.06 -1.15
CA LEU A 36 2.08 -12.77 -1.81
C LEU A 36 2.84 -11.65 -1.11
N LEU A 37 2.86 -11.68 0.21
CA LEU A 37 3.56 -10.69 1.04
C LEU A 37 5.06 -10.65 0.77
N ASP A 38 5.69 -11.79 0.49
CA ASP A 38 7.12 -11.85 0.15
C ASP A 38 7.44 -11.05 -1.11
N HIS A 39 6.62 -11.20 -2.14
CA HIS A 39 6.78 -10.47 -3.41
C HIS A 39 6.64 -8.96 -3.19
N VAL A 40 5.65 -8.55 -2.40
CA VAL A 40 5.41 -7.12 -2.10
C VAL A 40 6.56 -6.54 -1.26
N ILE A 41 7.03 -7.26 -0.23
CA ILE A 41 8.16 -6.83 0.61
C ILE A 41 9.42 -6.66 -0.25
N GLU A 42 9.72 -7.61 -1.11
CA GLU A 42 10.90 -7.59 -1.99
C GLU A 42 10.90 -6.36 -2.90
N ARG A 43 9.74 -6.02 -3.48
CA ARG A 43 9.57 -4.85 -4.33
C ARG A 43 9.63 -3.53 -3.58
N MET A 44 9.10 -3.48 -2.37
CA MET A 44 9.00 -2.24 -1.61
C MET A 44 10.22 -1.91 -0.76
N ARG A 45 10.91 -2.92 -0.21
CA ARG A 45 12.04 -2.71 0.71
C ARG A 45 13.14 -1.80 0.18
N PRO A 46 13.58 -1.89 -1.09
CA PRO A 46 14.63 -1.01 -1.62
C PRO A 46 14.16 0.43 -1.90
N GLN A 47 12.86 0.71 -1.83
CA GLN A 47 12.28 2.01 -2.20
C GLN A 47 11.94 2.91 -1.00
N VAL A 48 12.08 2.40 0.25
CA VAL A 48 11.60 3.07 1.47
C VAL A 48 12.60 2.92 2.62
N ALA A 49 12.53 3.83 3.59
CA ALA A 49 13.35 3.82 4.80
C ALA A 49 13.04 2.65 5.75
N GLY A 50 11.86 2.06 5.63
CA GLY A 50 11.41 0.95 6.44
C GLY A 50 9.99 0.53 6.05
N LEU A 51 9.59 -0.65 6.51
CA LEU A 51 8.27 -1.21 6.25
C LEU A 51 7.51 -1.41 7.55
N VAL A 52 6.21 -1.16 7.53
CA VAL A 52 5.26 -1.51 8.57
C VAL A 52 4.09 -2.27 7.95
N LEU A 53 3.62 -3.31 8.62
CA LEU A 53 2.49 -4.12 8.18
C LEU A 53 1.24 -3.70 8.92
N ASN A 54 0.24 -3.21 8.22
CA ASN A 54 -1.08 -2.98 8.82
C ASN A 54 -1.91 -4.25 8.73
N ALA A 55 -2.22 -4.82 9.89
CA ALA A 55 -3.06 -6.01 9.99
C ALA A 55 -3.79 -6.07 11.33
N ASN A 56 -5.08 -6.41 11.30
CA ASN A 56 -5.89 -6.63 12.50
C ASN A 56 -5.79 -8.08 12.98
N GLY A 57 -6.07 -8.33 14.26
CA GLY A 57 -6.01 -9.63 14.90
C GLY A 57 -4.61 -9.98 15.42
N ASP A 58 -4.30 -11.28 15.59
CA ASP A 58 -3.05 -11.72 16.20
C ASP A 58 -1.83 -11.39 15.31
N PRO A 59 -0.89 -10.53 15.76
CA PRO A 59 0.30 -10.18 15.00
C PRO A 59 1.30 -11.36 14.88
N ALA A 60 1.23 -12.37 15.74
CA ALA A 60 2.17 -13.50 15.76
C ALA A 60 2.21 -14.25 14.42
N ARG A 61 1.12 -14.24 13.65
CA ARG A 61 1.05 -14.85 12.30
C ARG A 61 2.01 -14.23 11.28
N PHE A 62 2.51 -13.03 11.56
CA PHE A 62 3.48 -12.32 10.72
C PHE A 62 4.88 -12.20 11.36
N ALA A 63 5.12 -12.87 12.50
CA ALA A 63 6.38 -12.77 13.24
C ALA A 63 7.62 -13.12 12.40
N ALA A 64 7.50 -14.07 11.47
CA ALA A 64 8.59 -14.48 10.58
C ALA A 64 9.12 -13.36 9.67
N TYR A 65 8.35 -12.29 9.46
CA TYR A 65 8.76 -11.16 8.61
C TYR A 65 9.64 -10.14 9.34
N GLY A 66 9.66 -10.15 10.67
CA GLY A 66 10.43 -9.20 11.48
C GLY A 66 10.01 -7.73 11.28
N LEU A 67 8.80 -7.49 10.78
CA LEU A 67 8.25 -6.15 10.57
C LEU A 67 7.37 -5.74 11.76
N PRO A 68 7.34 -4.43 12.10
CA PRO A 68 6.30 -3.92 12.98
C PRO A 68 4.92 -4.22 12.40
N VAL A 69 4.02 -4.78 13.22
CA VAL A 69 2.62 -5.05 12.85
C VAL A 69 1.73 -4.09 13.63
N VAL A 70 0.89 -3.34 12.92
CA VAL A 70 -0.01 -2.35 13.52
C VAL A 70 -1.45 -2.64 13.13
N ALA A 71 -2.34 -2.64 14.11
CA ALA A 71 -3.77 -2.73 13.88
C ALA A 71 -4.35 -1.37 13.47
N ASP A 72 -5.57 -1.35 12.92
CA ASP A 72 -6.28 -0.12 12.66
C ASP A 72 -6.43 0.70 13.94
N SER A 73 -6.14 2.01 13.86
CA SER A 73 -6.20 2.92 15.02
C SER A 73 -7.63 3.29 15.41
N VAL A 74 -8.60 3.04 14.53
CA VAL A 74 -10.01 3.41 14.73
C VAL A 74 -10.84 2.13 14.60
N PRO A 75 -11.58 1.72 15.68
CA PRO A 75 -12.40 0.53 15.65
C PRO A 75 -13.57 0.69 14.65
N ASP A 76 -14.10 -0.45 14.19
CA ASP A 76 -15.25 -0.55 13.29
C ASP A 76 -15.11 0.12 11.91
N PHE A 77 -13.94 0.63 11.58
CA PHE A 77 -13.66 1.21 10.27
C PHE A 77 -13.01 0.15 9.37
N ALA A 78 -13.86 -0.60 8.66
CA ALA A 78 -13.38 -1.49 7.61
C ALA A 78 -13.04 -0.67 6.36
N GLY A 79 -11.80 -0.75 5.91
CA GLY A 79 -11.39 -0.14 4.65
C GLY A 79 -9.93 0.34 4.63
N PRO A 80 -9.40 0.63 3.44
CA PRO A 80 -7.98 0.98 3.28
C PRO A 80 -7.56 2.25 4.04
N LEU A 81 -8.46 3.23 4.20
CA LEU A 81 -8.15 4.48 4.91
C LEU A 81 -7.81 4.27 6.39
N ALA A 82 -8.42 3.27 7.05
CA ALA A 82 -8.07 2.93 8.44
C ALA A 82 -6.63 2.42 8.54
N GLY A 83 -6.21 1.58 7.59
CA GLY A 83 -4.84 1.10 7.50
C GLY A 83 -3.83 2.21 7.15
N VAL A 84 -4.22 3.13 6.25
CA VAL A 84 -3.40 4.34 5.96
C VAL A 84 -3.22 5.17 7.23
N LEU A 85 -4.30 5.42 7.99
CA LEU A 85 -4.24 6.16 9.25
C LEU A 85 -3.33 5.46 10.28
N ALA A 86 -3.45 4.14 10.42
CA ALA A 86 -2.58 3.37 11.32
C ALA A 86 -1.10 3.51 10.94
N GLY A 87 -0.78 3.51 9.64
CA GLY A 87 0.56 3.77 9.14
C GLY A 87 1.05 5.18 9.43
N LEU A 88 0.20 6.20 9.27
CA LEU A 88 0.51 7.60 9.61
C LEU A 88 0.76 7.76 11.12
N ASP A 89 -0.07 7.14 11.96
CA ASP A 89 0.10 7.16 13.42
C ASP A 89 1.42 6.52 13.85
N TRP A 90 1.70 5.32 13.31
CA TRP A 90 2.94 4.62 13.62
C TRP A 90 4.17 5.43 13.20
N THR A 91 4.14 5.99 12.00
CA THR A 91 5.26 6.80 11.47
C THR A 91 5.48 8.05 12.31
N ALA A 92 4.42 8.77 12.66
CA ALA A 92 4.51 9.95 13.52
C ALA A 92 5.13 9.64 14.90
N ALA A 93 4.84 8.48 15.45
CA ALA A 93 5.32 8.06 16.76
C ALA A 93 6.76 7.50 16.76
N ASN A 94 7.18 6.86 15.66
CA ASN A 94 8.42 6.07 15.63
C ASN A 94 9.48 6.61 14.65
N ARG A 95 9.10 7.40 13.66
CA ARG A 95 9.97 7.88 12.57
C ARG A 95 9.67 9.34 12.23
N ALA A 96 9.94 10.24 13.19
CA ALA A 96 9.76 11.68 13.02
C ALA A 96 10.62 12.27 11.87
N ASP A 97 11.64 11.56 11.44
CA ASP A 97 12.49 11.84 10.28
C ASP A 97 11.82 11.53 8.93
N CYS A 98 10.70 10.78 8.93
CA CYS A 98 9.97 10.38 7.73
C CYS A 98 8.65 11.16 7.60
N PRO A 99 8.60 12.25 6.81
CA PRO A 99 7.39 13.06 6.66
C PRO A 99 6.31 12.44 5.77
N LEU A 100 6.60 11.33 5.09
CA LEU A 100 5.72 10.67 4.15
C LEU A 100 5.59 9.18 4.45
N ILE A 101 4.42 8.61 4.11
CA ILE A 101 4.24 7.17 3.94
C ILE A 101 3.79 6.87 2.52
N VAL A 102 4.13 5.67 2.03
CA VAL A 102 3.51 5.09 0.84
C VAL A 102 2.70 3.87 1.26
N SER A 103 1.42 3.82 0.91
CA SER A 103 0.57 2.66 1.13
C SER A 103 0.51 1.79 -0.11
N VAL A 104 0.60 0.46 0.08
CA VAL A 104 0.40 -0.53 -0.98
C VAL A 104 -0.39 -1.72 -0.44
N PRO A 105 -1.28 -2.33 -1.25
CA PRO A 105 -1.96 -3.55 -0.86
C PRO A 105 -1.01 -4.75 -0.93
N THR A 106 -1.20 -5.74 -0.07
CA THR A 106 -0.36 -6.95 0.00
C THR A 106 -0.70 -8.01 -1.05
N ASP A 107 -1.62 -7.72 -1.95
CA ASP A 107 -2.08 -8.60 -3.03
C ASP A 107 -1.68 -8.12 -4.43
N ALA A 108 -0.78 -7.12 -4.53
CA ALA A 108 -0.22 -6.61 -5.78
C ALA A 108 1.27 -7.04 -5.92
N PRO A 109 1.57 -8.23 -6.46
CA PRO A 109 2.94 -8.77 -6.46
C PRO A 109 3.87 -8.14 -7.50
N PHE A 110 3.36 -7.31 -8.42
CA PHE A 110 4.11 -6.76 -9.54
C PHE A 110 4.51 -5.29 -9.37
N LEU A 111 4.45 -4.74 -8.15
CA LEU A 111 4.75 -3.32 -7.90
C LEU A 111 6.06 -2.88 -8.58
N PRO A 112 6.06 -1.72 -9.29
CA PRO A 112 7.26 -1.23 -10.00
C PRO A 112 8.39 -0.90 -9.05
N ALA A 113 9.63 -1.11 -9.48
CA ALA A 113 10.82 -0.80 -8.69
C ALA A 113 11.07 0.72 -8.54
N ASP A 114 10.40 1.54 -9.34
CA ASP A 114 10.45 3.01 -9.34
C ASP A 114 9.16 3.68 -8.84
N LEU A 115 8.24 2.90 -8.23
CA LEU A 115 6.93 3.36 -7.76
C LEU A 115 7.06 4.61 -6.88
N VAL A 116 7.84 4.50 -5.81
CA VAL A 116 7.92 5.54 -4.78
C VAL A 116 8.62 6.79 -5.31
N SER A 117 9.72 6.62 -6.06
CA SER A 117 10.48 7.74 -6.62
C SER A 117 9.66 8.55 -7.65
N ARG A 118 8.88 7.86 -8.51
CA ARG A 118 8.01 8.52 -9.49
C ARG A 118 6.87 9.27 -8.81
N MET A 119 6.25 8.67 -7.79
CA MET A 119 5.19 9.33 -7.04
C MET A 119 5.70 10.56 -6.26
N ALA A 120 6.86 10.46 -5.62
CA ALA A 120 7.48 11.59 -4.91
C ALA A 120 7.90 12.72 -5.86
N HIS A 121 8.41 12.37 -7.06
CA HIS A 121 8.74 13.34 -8.09
C HIS A 121 7.50 14.09 -8.59
N ALA A 122 6.45 13.37 -8.96
CA ALA A 122 5.21 13.95 -9.46
C ALA A 122 4.53 14.85 -8.40
N MET A 123 4.46 14.39 -7.15
CA MET A 123 3.91 15.18 -6.05
C MET A 123 4.64 16.53 -5.90
N THR A 124 5.98 16.53 -6.06
CA THR A 124 6.79 17.76 -5.97
C THR A 124 6.62 18.63 -7.22
N ALA A 125 6.68 18.06 -8.41
CA ALA A 125 6.61 18.77 -9.68
C ALA A 125 5.26 19.47 -9.87
N ASP A 126 4.16 18.80 -9.49
CA ASP A 126 2.81 19.34 -9.62
C ASP A 126 2.38 20.21 -8.44
N GLY A 127 3.23 20.32 -7.41
CA GLY A 127 2.89 20.98 -6.14
C GLY A 127 1.67 20.34 -5.48
N ALA A 128 1.51 19.00 -5.66
CA ALA A 128 0.37 18.26 -5.15
C ALA A 128 0.51 17.95 -3.65
N ASP A 129 -0.64 17.77 -3.00
CA ASP A 129 -0.70 17.42 -1.57
C ASP A 129 -0.56 15.90 -1.36
N LEU A 130 -0.98 15.11 -2.34
CA LEU A 130 -0.97 13.64 -2.36
C LEU A 130 -0.53 13.15 -3.73
N ALA A 131 -0.09 11.91 -3.82
CA ALA A 131 0.04 11.22 -5.10
C ALA A 131 -0.59 9.84 -5.06
N CYS A 132 -1.09 9.35 -6.18
CA CYS A 132 -1.50 7.96 -6.35
C CYS A 132 -1.05 7.38 -7.69
N ALA A 133 -0.94 6.05 -7.72
CA ALA A 133 -0.61 5.33 -8.94
C ALA A 133 -1.83 5.18 -9.86
N ALA A 134 -1.58 5.02 -11.17
CA ALA A 134 -2.59 4.66 -12.17
C ALA A 134 -2.00 3.69 -13.19
N SER A 135 -2.83 2.79 -13.73
CA SER A 135 -2.52 1.89 -14.86
C SER A 135 -3.77 1.66 -15.69
N GLY A 136 -3.63 1.33 -16.99
CA GLY A 136 -4.77 1.06 -17.87
C GLY A 136 -5.83 2.16 -17.88
N GLY A 137 -5.46 3.42 -17.64
CA GLY A 137 -6.37 4.56 -17.56
C GLY A 137 -7.17 4.65 -16.23
N GLN A 138 -6.89 3.79 -15.26
CA GLN A 138 -7.56 3.75 -13.96
C GLN A 138 -6.63 4.17 -12.82
N ALA A 139 -7.09 5.07 -11.94
CA ALA A 139 -6.36 5.42 -10.72
C ALA A 139 -6.53 4.34 -9.65
N HIS A 140 -5.44 4.11 -8.89
CA HIS A 140 -5.39 3.17 -7.76
C HIS A 140 -5.10 3.93 -6.45
N PRO A 141 -6.05 4.67 -5.90
CA PRO A 141 -5.79 5.59 -4.80
C PRO A 141 -5.36 4.91 -3.49
N VAL A 142 -5.52 3.58 -3.37
CA VAL A 142 -4.97 2.78 -2.26
C VAL A 142 -3.44 2.68 -2.36
N ILE A 143 -2.89 2.75 -3.58
CA ILE A 143 -1.44 2.86 -3.82
C ILE A 143 -1.12 4.36 -3.86
N GLY A 144 -0.91 4.91 -2.69
CA GLY A 144 -0.82 6.35 -2.48
C GLY A 144 0.39 6.77 -1.66
N LEU A 145 0.85 8.01 -1.92
CA LEU A 145 1.87 8.70 -1.14
C LEU A 145 1.19 9.79 -0.30
N TRP A 146 1.35 9.70 1.04
CA TRP A 146 0.59 10.46 2.01
C TRP A 146 1.50 11.21 2.98
N PRO A 147 1.35 12.54 3.13
CA PRO A 147 2.06 13.28 4.18
C PRO A 147 1.55 12.92 5.58
N VAL A 148 2.48 12.69 6.51
CA VAL A 148 2.18 12.43 7.92
C VAL A 148 1.38 13.58 8.56
N ARG A 149 1.58 14.82 8.08
CA ARG A 149 0.82 16.00 8.53
C ARG A 149 -0.71 15.90 8.32
N LEU A 150 -1.17 15.02 7.42
CA LEU A 150 -2.61 14.82 7.16
C LEU A 150 -3.27 13.81 8.11
N ARG A 151 -2.52 13.21 9.03
CA ARG A 151 -2.98 12.22 9.99
C ARG A 151 -4.25 12.65 10.74
N ASP A 152 -4.22 13.83 11.36
CA ASP A 152 -5.33 14.29 12.20
C ASP A 152 -6.56 14.66 11.36
N ALA A 153 -6.35 15.21 10.16
CA ALA A 153 -7.43 15.49 9.22
C ALA A 153 -8.09 14.17 8.69
N LEU A 154 -7.28 13.13 8.43
CA LEU A 154 -7.81 11.82 8.04
C LEU A 154 -8.59 11.17 9.19
N ARG A 155 -8.11 11.30 10.42
CA ARG A 155 -8.82 10.82 11.60
C ARG A 155 -10.19 11.47 11.74
N GLY A 156 -10.26 12.79 11.66
CA GLY A 156 -11.53 13.53 11.70
C GLY A 156 -12.49 13.09 10.59
N ALA A 157 -11.98 12.93 9.36
CA ALA A 157 -12.81 12.45 8.24
C ALA A 157 -13.37 11.03 8.48
N LEU A 158 -12.58 10.14 9.07
CA LEU A 158 -13.02 8.77 9.37
C LEU A 158 -14.02 8.73 10.55
N VAL A 159 -13.71 9.44 11.64
CA VAL A 159 -14.45 9.34 12.91
C VAL A 159 -15.67 10.24 12.92
N ASP A 160 -15.49 11.52 12.55
CA ASP A 160 -16.52 12.54 12.71
C ASP A 160 -17.44 12.61 11.48
N GLU A 161 -16.89 12.43 10.28
CA GLU A 161 -17.63 12.56 9.03
C GLU A 161 -18.05 11.21 8.41
N GLY A 162 -17.52 10.10 8.90
CA GLY A 162 -17.85 8.76 8.39
C GLY A 162 -17.34 8.47 6.98
N VAL A 163 -16.31 9.14 6.52
CA VAL A 163 -15.68 8.88 5.20
C VAL A 163 -15.09 7.47 5.17
N ARG A 164 -15.37 6.71 4.09
CA ARG A 164 -14.91 5.32 3.90
C ARG A 164 -14.15 5.11 2.60
N LYS A 165 -14.51 5.87 1.57
CA LYS A 165 -13.93 5.71 0.23
C LYS A 165 -12.67 6.56 0.10
N VAL A 166 -11.62 5.94 -0.45
CA VAL A 166 -10.31 6.61 -0.63
C VAL A 166 -10.42 7.77 -1.61
N ASP A 167 -11.16 7.58 -2.71
CA ASP A 167 -11.40 8.60 -3.73
C ASP A 167 -12.13 9.84 -3.16
N VAL A 168 -13.09 9.65 -2.28
CA VAL A 168 -13.80 10.75 -1.59
C VAL A 168 -12.86 11.55 -0.69
N TRP A 169 -11.93 10.88 -0.02
CA TRP A 169 -10.91 11.54 0.79
C TRP A 169 -9.89 12.29 -0.05
N THR A 170 -9.30 11.63 -1.05
CA THR A 170 -8.25 12.22 -1.88
C THR A 170 -8.74 13.38 -2.74
N ALA A 171 -10.03 13.40 -3.11
CA ALA A 171 -10.63 14.51 -3.85
C ALA A 171 -10.66 15.86 -3.11
N ARG A 172 -10.33 15.87 -1.82
CA ARG A 172 -10.22 17.10 -0.99
C ARG A 172 -8.89 17.84 -1.19
N PHE A 173 -7.96 17.24 -1.91
CA PHE A 173 -6.57 17.68 -2.05
C PHE A 173 -6.17 17.75 -3.52
N ARG A 174 -5.09 18.47 -3.80
CA ARG A 174 -4.42 18.33 -5.10
C ARG A 174 -3.73 16.99 -5.16
N LEU A 175 -4.23 16.13 -6.05
CA LEU A 175 -3.75 14.76 -6.22
C LEU A 175 -2.95 14.65 -7.52
N ALA A 176 -1.66 14.28 -7.41
CA ALA A 176 -0.88 13.86 -8.57
C ALA A 176 -1.23 12.41 -8.91
N VAL A 177 -1.73 12.16 -10.12
CA VAL A 177 -2.02 10.80 -10.60
C VAL A 177 -0.87 10.38 -11.52
N VAL A 178 -0.13 9.35 -11.10
CA VAL A 178 1.10 8.91 -11.76
C VAL A 178 0.82 7.67 -12.60
N PRO A 179 0.84 7.78 -13.95
CA PRO A 179 0.59 6.64 -14.82
C PRO A 179 1.77 5.68 -14.86
N PHE A 180 1.49 4.38 -14.81
CA PHE A 180 2.44 3.29 -15.04
C PHE A 180 1.95 2.45 -16.22
N SER A 181 2.89 1.87 -17.00
CA SER A 181 2.55 0.96 -18.08
C SER A 181 1.90 -0.31 -17.55
N ASP A 182 0.87 -0.78 -18.22
CA ASP A 182 0.22 -2.07 -18.02
C ASP A 182 0.73 -3.16 -18.97
N ASP A 183 1.72 -2.84 -19.81
CA ASP A 183 2.39 -3.76 -20.73
C ASP A 183 3.81 -4.07 -20.22
N PRO A 184 4.23 -5.33 -20.14
CA PRO A 184 3.52 -6.58 -20.46
C PRO A 184 2.56 -7.09 -19.36
N VAL A 185 2.57 -6.48 -18.17
CA VAL A 185 1.73 -6.87 -17.02
C VAL A 185 1.31 -5.62 -16.29
N ASP A 186 0.02 -5.53 -15.94
CA ASP A 186 -0.45 -4.48 -15.06
C ASP A 186 0.26 -4.56 -13.69
N PRO A 187 1.07 -3.55 -13.33
CA PRO A 187 1.84 -3.57 -12.09
C PRO A 187 0.96 -3.52 -10.83
N PHE A 188 -0.32 -3.17 -10.98
CA PHE A 188 -1.29 -3.08 -9.89
C PHE A 188 -2.36 -4.18 -9.96
N PHE A 189 -2.07 -5.24 -10.73
CA PHE A 189 -2.88 -6.45 -10.73
C PHE A 189 -3.07 -6.99 -9.32
N ASN A 190 -4.31 -7.15 -8.90
CA ASN A 190 -4.69 -7.65 -7.57
C ASN A 190 -5.15 -9.11 -7.62
N ALA A 191 -4.48 -10.00 -6.91
CA ALA A 191 -4.89 -11.39 -6.75
C ALA A 191 -6.05 -11.52 -5.75
N ASN A 192 -7.29 -11.35 -6.22
CA ASN A 192 -8.51 -11.33 -5.40
C ASN A 192 -9.29 -12.66 -5.38
N ARG A 193 -9.06 -13.54 -6.36
CA ARG A 193 -9.75 -14.82 -6.56
C ARG A 193 -8.71 -15.94 -6.73
N PRO A 194 -9.09 -17.20 -6.51
CA PRO A 194 -8.17 -18.32 -6.73
C PRO A 194 -7.54 -18.33 -8.13
N GLY A 195 -8.30 -18.08 -9.19
CA GLY A 195 -7.79 -17.99 -10.56
C GLY A 195 -6.77 -16.85 -10.79
N ASP A 196 -6.84 -15.77 -10.03
CA ASP A 196 -5.89 -14.67 -10.11
C ASP A 196 -4.50 -15.08 -9.58
N LEU A 197 -4.44 -16.05 -8.62
CA LEU A 197 -3.17 -16.58 -8.12
C LEU A 197 -2.45 -17.41 -9.19
N ASP A 198 -3.22 -18.21 -9.96
CA ASP A 198 -2.68 -19.01 -11.06
C ASP A 198 -2.19 -18.09 -12.21
N GLU A 199 -2.95 -17.02 -12.48
CA GLU A 199 -2.53 -16.00 -13.45
C GLU A 199 -1.26 -15.30 -13.00
N ALA A 200 -1.21 -14.80 -11.74
CA ALA A 200 -0.03 -14.18 -11.19
C ALA A 200 1.19 -15.10 -11.24
N ALA A 201 1.02 -16.41 -10.97
CA ALA A 201 2.11 -17.38 -11.06
C ALA A 201 2.64 -17.53 -12.50
N ARG A 202 1.75 -17.55 -13.51
CA ARG A 202 2.14 -17.58 -14.92
C ARG A 202 2.91 -16.31 -15.33
N LEU A 203 2.43 -15.14 -14.91
CA LEU A 203 3.06 -13.87 -15.21
C LEU A 203 4.44 -13.72 -14.56
N LEU A 204 4.61 -14.17 -13.29
CA LEU A 204 5.92 -14.19 -12.62
C LEU A 204 6.91 -15.10 -13.35
N ALA A 205 6.47 -16.29 -13.78
CA ALA A 205 7.32 -17.20 -14.53
C ALA A 205 7.75 -16.61 -15.89
N ALA A 206 6.86 -15.88 -16.57
CA ALA A 206 7.15 -15.21 -17.84
C ALA A 206 8.09 -14.01 -17.70
N SER A 207 8.05 -13.31 -16.56
CA SER A 207 8.86 -12.11 -16.30
C SER A 207 10.31 -12.43 -15.92
N GLY A 208 10.69 -13.72 -15.80
CA GLY A 208 12.06 -14.15 -15.49
C GLY A 208 12.57 -13.65 -14.12
N THR A 209 11.67 -13.29 -13.22
CA THR A 209 12.02 -12.89 -11.85
C THR A 209 12.25 -14.15 -11.02
N PRO A 210 13.46 -14.37 -10.48
CA PRO A 210 13.80 -15.55 -9.68
C PRO A 210 13.00 -15.65 -8.40
#